data_e3cf1c40d354327b9debec91ed1947ca
#
_entry.id   e3cf1c40d354327b9debec91ed1947ca
#
_cell.length_a   1.000
_cell.length_b   1.000
_cell.length_c   1.000
_cell.angle_alpha   90.00
_cell.angle_beta   90.00
_cell.angle_gamma   90.00
#
_symmetry.space_group_name_H-M   'P 1'
#
loop_
_entity.id
_entity.type
_entity.pdbx_description
1 polymer ?
#
loop_
_entity_poly.entity_id
_entity_poly.type
_entity_poly.pdbx_seq_one_letter_code
_entity_poly.pdbx_strand_id
1 'polypeptide(L)'
;MTPPPGSGAALPPARPPLRDGECARRLGRQPTESIEGGFAVVLNCIDGRAQQPLLDWMRDQYDVDYADVVTEPGIDALLAEGPQDAREAVLNKVCVSRLAHLSCYLVVAGHHDCAANPVPRPRHEEQIRAAAHWLRSALPRFDVAGVYLDQTWAACPVADGTG
;
A
#
# COMPACT_ATOMS: atom_id res chain seq x y z
N MET A 1 20.39 25.30 -15.76
CA MET A 1 19.01 25.33 -15.26
C MET A 1 18.94 24.35 -14.09
N THR A 2 19.03 24.85 -12.87
CA THR A 2 18.99 24.05 -11.63
C THR A 2 17.55 23.70 -11.34
N PRO A 3 17.23 22.43 -11.00
CA PRO A 3 15.89 22.07 -10.57
C PRO A 3 15.53 22.76 -9.24
N PRO A 4 14.27 23.08 -8.97
CA PRO A 4 13.86 23.69 -7.72
C PRO A 4 14.10 22.74 -6.54
N PRO A 5 14.40 23.27 -5.35
CA PRO A 5 14.58 22.43 -4.16
C PRO A 5 13.23 21.75 -3.83
N GLY A 6 13.28 20.43 -3.72
CA GLY A 6 12.14 19.63 -3.27
C GLY A 6 11.69 20.11 -1.89
N SER A 7 10.39 20.33 -1.73
CA SER A 7 9.78 20.59 -0.43
C SER A 7 10.01 19.36 0.45
N GLY A 8 10.98 19.48 1.36
CA GLY A 8 11.24 18.46 2.36
C GLY A 8 10.04 18.33 3.29
N ALA A 9 9.15 17.38 2.98
CA ALA A 9 8.22 16.89 3.98
C ALA A 9 9.05 16.25 5.09
N ALA A 10 8.93 16.75 6.31
CA ALA A 10 9.61 16.15 7.46
C ALA A 10 9.20 14.68 7.58
N LEU A 11 10.19 13.78 7.67
CA LEU A 11 9.95 12.37 7.94
C LEU A 11 9.08 12.24 9.20
N PRO A 12 8.03 11.42 9.17
CA PRO A 12 7.26 11.16 10.37
C PRO A 12 8.17 10.57 11.46
N PRO A 13 7.93 10.91 12.74
CA PRO A 13 8.75 10.43 13.85
C PRO A 13 8.81 8.90 13.86
N ALA A 14 9.99 8.34 14.16
CA ALA A 14 10.18 6.90 14.31
C ALA A 14 9.13 6.32 15.26
N ARG A 15 8.32 5.40 14.76
CA ARG A 15 7.27 4.77 15.58
C ARG A 15 7.89 3.80 16.58
N PRO A 16 7.35 3.70 17.80
CA PRO A 16 7.87 2.77 18.80
C PRO A 16 7.72 1.31 18.35
N PRO A 17 8.57 0.39 18.83
CA PRO A 17 8.49 -1.02 18.49
C PRO A 17 7.11 -1.58 18.83
N LEU A 18 6.45 -2.18 17.86
CA LEU A 18 5.03 -2.51 17.91
C LEU A 18 4.83 -3.99 18.19
N ARG A 19 4.12 -4.29 19.26
CA ARG A 19 3.53 -5.61 19.44
C ARG A 19 2.37 -5.72 18.45
N ASP A 20 2.59 -6.45 17.34
CA ASP A 20 1.60 -6.65 16.29
C ASP A 20 0.66 -7.80 16.62
N GLY A 21 -0.19 -7.58 17.60
CA GLY A 21 -1.12 -8.59 18.07
C GLY A 21 -2.00 -9.16 16.95
N GLU A 22 -2.40 -8.35 15.95
CA GLU A 22 -3.24 -8.82 14.85
C GLU A 22 -2.49 -9.76 13.91
N CYS A 23 -1.36 -9.33 13.35
CA CYS A 23 -0.57 -10.16 12.43
C CYS A 23 -0.02 -11.41 13.13
N ALA A 24 0.41 -11.30 14.38
CA ALA A 24 0.88 -12.44 15.16
C ALA A 24 -0.23 -13.47 15.38
N ARG A 25 -1.46 -13.03 15.70
CA ARG A 25 -2.62 -13.93 15.82
C ARG A 25 -2.98 -14.60 14.50
N ARG A 26 -3.01 -13.84 13.40
CA ARG A 26 -3.33 -14.37 12.06
C ARG A 26 -2.40 -15.48 11.62
N LEU A 27 -1.11 -15.30 11.82
CA LEU A 27 -0.09 -16.21 11.31
C LEU A 27 0.49 -17.17 12.35
N GLY A 28 0.13 -17.03 13.62
CA GLY A 28 0.68 -17.85 14.71
C GLY A 28 2.20 -17.68 14.88
N ARG A 29 2.73 -16.48 14.54
CA ARG A 29 4.17 -16.17 14.58
C ARG A 29 4.41 -14.90 15.38
N GLN A 30 5.63 -14.79 15.90
CA GLN A 30 6.14 -13.54 16.46
C GLN A 30 6.86 -12.73 15.39
N PRO A 31 6.88 -11.39 15.48
CA PRO A 31 7.68 -10.57 14.59
C PRO A 31 9.17 -10.85 14.78
N THR A 32 9.97 -10.62 13.72
CA THR A 32 11.43 -10.59 13.85
C THR A 32 11.86 -9.50 14.82
N GLU A 33 13.02 -9.67 15.46
CA GLU A 33 13.54 -8.67 16.42
C GLU A 33 14.13 -7.46 15.71
N SER A 34 14.75 -7.67 14.56
CA SER A 34 15.35 -6.62 13.74
C SER A 34 15.53 -7.07 12.30
N ILE A 35 15.67 -6.09 11.39
CA ILE A 35 16.00 -6.31 10.00
C ILE A 35 16.85 -5.14 9.49
N GLU A 36 17.74 -5.39 8.55
CA GLU A 36 18.48 -4.34 7.85
C GLU A 36 17.65 -3.75 6.70
N GLY A 37 17.66 -2.42 6.59
CA GLY A 37 16.91 -1.68 5.58
C GLY A 37 15.47 -1.42 5.96
N GLY A 38 14.90 -0.37 5.37
CA GLY A 38 13.49 -0.02 5.50
C GLY A 38 12.62 -0.79 4.52
N PHE A 39 11.50 -1.32 4.97
CA PHE A 39 10.53 -2.04 4.15
C PHE A 39 9.16 -1.37 4.18
N ALA A 40 8.49 -1.43 3.04
CA ALA A 40 7.09 -1.06 2.88
C ALA A 40 6.31 -2.19 2.19
N VAL A 41 5.00 -2.11 2.17
CA VAL A 41 4.12 -3.03 1.43
C VAL A 41 3.38 -2.28 0.33
N VAL A 42 3.35 -2.85 -0.85
CA VAL A 42 2.62 -2.34 -2.00
C VAL A 42 1.57 -3.34 -2.43
N LEU A 43 0.31 -2.94 -2.41
CA LEU A 43 -0.82 -3.69 -2.94
C LEU A 43 -1.16 -3.12 -4.32
N ASN A 44 -0.87 -3.88 -5.37
CA ASN A 44 -0.97 -3.43 -6.75
C ASN A 44 -1.69 -4.42 -7.65
N CYS A 45 -2.14 -3.97 -8.82
CA CYS A 45 -2.59 -4.88 -9.87
C CYS A 45 -1.43 -5.74 -10.38
N ILE A 46 -1.75 -6.90 -10.97
CA ILE A 46 -0.74 -7.73 -11.66
C ILE A 46 -0.18 -7.08 -12.93
N ASP A 47 -0.77 -5.99 -13.42
CA ASP A 47 -0.32 -5.31 -14.63
C ASP A 47 1.14 -4.87 -14.50
N GLY A 48 2.00 -5.39 -15.39
CA GLY A 48 3.44 -5.12 -15.35
C GLY A 48 3.80 -3.64 -15.54
N ARG A 49 2.95 -2.85 -16.19
CA ARG A 49 3.16 -1.41 -16.42
C ARG A 49 3.02 -0.60 -15.12
N ALA A 50 2.23 -1.10 -14.17
CA ALA A 50 1.98 -0.45 -12.90
C ALA A 50 3.11 -0.68 -11.87
N GLN A 51 3.99 -1.64 -12.06
CA GLN A 51 4.96 -2.06 -11.05
C GLN A 51 6.02 -0.98 -10.79
N GLN A 52 6.83 -0.67 -11.78
CA GLN A 52 7.96 0.24 -11.62
C GLN A 52 7.57 1.65 -11.17
N PRO A 53 6.56 2.31 -11.77
CA PRO A 53 6.14 3.65 -11.34
C PRO A 53 5.73 3.72 -9.87
N LEU A 54 5.04 2.68 -9.38
CA LEU A 54 4.60 2.64 -8.00
C LEU A 54 5.75 2.37 -7.02
N LEU A 55 6.69 1.50 -7.39
CA LEU A 55 7.87 1.22 -6.59
C LEU A 55 8.78 2.45 -6.46
N ASP A 56 8.98 3.19 -7.53
CA ASP A 56 9.77 4.42 -7.53
C ASP A 56 9.10 5.48 -6.66
N TRP A 57 7.79 5.70 -6.83
CA TRP A 57 7.03 6.61 -5.97
C TRP A 57 7.12 6.23 -4.50
N MET A 58 7.01 4.94 -4.19
CA MET A 58 7.06 4.42 -2.82
C MET A 58 8.39 4.75 -2.15
N ARG A 59 9.51 4.52 -2.84
CA ARG A 59 10.85 4.84 -2.34
C ARG A 59 11.01 6.34 -2.10
N ASP A 60 10.52 7.17 -3.02
CA ASP A 60 10.62 8.63 -2.90
C ASP A 60 9.78 9.19 -1.75
N GLN A 61 8.62 8.56 -1.47
CA GLN A 61 7.72 9.06 -0.42
C GLN A 61 8.10 8.62 0.99
N TYR A 62 8.63 7.40 1.14
CA TYR A 62 8.82 6.79 2.46
C TYR A 62 10.28 6.52 2.81
N ASP A 63 11.22 6.86 1.94
CA ASP A 63 12.66 6.61 2.15
C ASP A 63 12.93 5.16 2.59
N VAL A 64 12.34 4.21 1.86
CA VAL A 64 12.50 2.78 2.11
C VAL A 64 13.42 2.15 1.08
N ASP A 65 14.20 1.15 1.51
CA ASP A 65 15.12 0.42 0.64
C ASP A 65 14.38 -0.61 -0.23
N TYR A 66 13.33 -1.22 0.34
CA TYR A 66 12.63 -2.35 -0.25
C TYR A 66 11.11 -2.18 -0.15
N ALA A 67 10.41 -2.78 -1.11
CA ALA A 67 8.96 -2.92 -1.06
C ALA A 67 8.56 -4.38 -1.28
N ASP A 68 7.83 -4.94 -0.34
CA ASP A 68 7.15 -6.22 -0.54
C ASP A 68 5.89 -5.99 -1.38
N VAL A 69 5.81 -6.64 -2.53
CA VAL A 69 4.73 -6.43 -3.49
C VAL A 69 3.74 -7.57 -3.42
N VAL A 70 2.49 -7.24 -3.17
CA VAL A 70 1.34 -8.16 -3.26
C VAL A 70 0.51 -7.74 -4.46
N THR A 71 0.31 -8.66 -5.41
CA THR A 71 -0.45 -8.38 -6.62
C THR A 71 -1.69 -9.24 -6.72
N GLU A 72 -2.79 -8.60 -7.09
CA GLU A 72 -4.06 -9.25 -7.47
C GLU A 72 -4.67 -8.46 -8.64
N PRO A 73 -5.33 -9.11 -9.60
CA PRO A 73 -6.04 -8.38 -10.66
C PRO A 73 -7.08 -7.42 -10.09
N GLY A 74 -6.99 -6.11 -10.41
CA GLY A 74 -7.94 -5.12 -9.93
C GLY A 74 -8.04 -5.04 -8.41
N ILE A 75 -6.90 -5.02 -7.73
CA ILE A 75 -6.82 -5.11 -6.26
C ILE A 75 -7.59 -4.02 -5.51
N ASP A 76 -7.71 -2.84 -6.09
CA ASP A 76 -8.49 -1.73 -5.54
C ASP A 76 -9.98 -2.11 -5.41
N ALA A 77 -10.58 -2.67 -6.45
CA ALA A 77 -11.94 -3.19 -6.41
C ALA A 77 -12.06 -4.40 -5.48
N LEU A 78 -11.09 -5.32 -5.53
CA LEU A 78 -11.09 -6.50 -4.67
C LEU A 78 -11.10 -6.12 -3.19
N LEU A 79 -10.27 -5.18 -2.78
CA LEU A 79 -10.19 -4.76 -1.38
C LEU A 79 -11.35 -3.86 -0.94
N ALA A 80 -11.93 -3.09 -1.85
CA ALA A 80 -13.11 -2.28 -1.57
C ALA A 80 -14.39 -3.10 -1.44
N GLU A 81 -14.61 -4.04 -2.34
CA GLU A 81 -15.93 -4.66 -2.59
C GLU A 81 -15.87 -6.19 -2.76
N GLY A 82 -14.69 -6.77 -2.79
CA GLY A 82 -14.51 -8.19 -3.04
C GLY A 82 -14.96 -9.10 -1.91
N PRO A 83 -14.99 -10.41 -2.16
CA PRO A 83 -15.33 -11.41 -1.15
C PRO A 83 -14.42 -11.35 0.08
N GLN A 84 -14.98 -11.65 1.24
CA GLN A 84 -14.25 -11.56 2.51
C GLN A 84 -13.02 -12.46 2.54
N ASP A 85 -13.12 -13.68 2.05
CA ASP A 85 -12.01 -14.63 2.00
C ASP A 85 -10.84 -14.16 1.11
N ALA A 86 -11.14 -13.56 -0.02
CA ALA A 86 -10.12 -12.96 -0.90
C ALA A 86 -9.42 -11.76 -0.24
N ARG A 87 -10.18 -10.90 0.43
CA ARG A 87 -9.65 -9.77 1.20
C ARG A 87 -8.75 -10.23 2.35
N GLU A 88 -9.20 -11.25 3.10
CA GLU A 88 -8.42 -11.87 4.20
C GLU A 88 -7.12 -12.51 3.69
N ALA A 89 -7.14 -13.13 2.50
CA ALA A 89 -5.93 -13.68 1.88
C ALA A 89 -4.87 -12.60 1.61
N VAL A 90 -5.29 -11.41 1.17
CA VAL A 90 -4.38 -10.26 1.01
C VAL A 90 -3.85 -9.79 2.36
N LEU A 91 -4.69 -9.67 3.39
CA LEU A 91 -4.23 -9.31 4.74
C LEU A 91 -3.17 -10.27 5.27
N ASN A 92 -3.33 -11.56 5.06
CA ASN A 92 -2.35 -12.56 5.48
C ASN A 92 -0.98 -12.33 4.81
N LYS A 93 -0.96 -11.97 3.51
CA LYS A 93 0.28 -11.62 2.81
C LYS A 93 0.93 -10.36 3.39
N VAL A 94 0.14 -9.32 3.68
CA VAL A 94 0.63 -8.10 4.34
C VAL A 94 1.23 -8.41 5.71
N CYS A 95 0.58 -9.28 6.47
CA CYS A 95 1.08 -9.71 7.77
C CYS A 95 2.40 -10.48 7.69
N VAL A 96 2.68 -11.22 6.62
CA VAL A 96 4.01 -11.82 6.39
C VAL A 96 5.09 -10.74 6.34
N SER A 97 4.89 -9.71 5.52
CA SER A 97 5.82 -8.57 5.44
C SER A 97 6.00 -7.89 6.80
N ARG A 98 4.89 -7.64 7.50
CA ARG A 98 4.93 -7.01 8.81
C ARG A 98 5.78 -7.79 9.83
N LEU A 99 5.58 -9.10 9.91
CA LEU A 99 6.29 -9.92 10.89
C LEU A 99 7.75 -10.23 10.48
N ALA A 100 8.01 -10.39 9.18
CA ALA A 100 9.33 -10.70 8.68
C ALA A 100 10.21 -9.45 8.46
N HIS A 101 9.63 -8.34 8.02
CA HIS A 101 10.36 -7.16 7.60
C HIS A 101 10.00 -5.88 8.38
N LEU A 102 9.18 -5.99 9.41
CA LEU A 102 8.75 -4.87 10.27
C LEU A 102 8.14 -3.70 9.50
N SER A 103 7.55 -3.97 8.33
CA SER A 103 6.93 -2.97 7.45
C SER A 103 5.85 -2.19 8.21
N CYS A 104 5.83 -0.87 8.05
CA CYS A 104 4.83 0.01 8.67
C CYS A 104 4.12 0.93 7.67
N TYR A 105 4.57 0.96 6.43
CA TYR A 105 3.94 1.68 5.34
C TYR A 105 3.26 0.71 4.39
N LEU A 106 2.02 1.02 4.01
CA LEU A 106 1.18 0.20 3.15
C LEU A 106 0.53 1.09 2.10
N VAL A 107 0.72 0.77 0.83
CA VAL A 107 0.09 1.48 -0.28
C VAL A 107 -0.87 0.56 -1.00
N VAL A 108 -2.09 1.02 -1.25
CA VAL A 108 -3.04 0.37 -2.16
C VAL A 108 -3.21 1.22 -3.41
N ALA A 109 -3.05 0.59 -4.57
CA ALA A 109 -3.09 1.29 -5.85
C ALA A 109 -4.14 0.74 -6.80
N GLY A 110 -4.73 1.65 -7.57
CA GLY A 110 -5.45 1.37 -8.80
C GLY A 110 -4.76 2.06 -9.98
N HIS A 111 -5.12 1.71 -11.20
CA HIS A 111 -4.49 2.31 -12.38
C HIS A 111 -5.46 2.44 -13.54
N HIS A 112 -5.16 3.34 -14.47
CA HIS A 112 -5.91 3.48 -15.71
C HIS A 112 -5.83 2.20 -16.56
N ASP A 113 -6.80 1.99 -17.41
CA ASP A 113 -6.84 0.85 -18.35
C ASP A 113 -6.68 -0.53 -17.67
N CYS A 114 -7.25 -0.69 -16.48
CA CYS A 114 -7.20 -1.95 -15.76
C CYS A 114 -8.17 -2.97 -16.36
N ALA A 115 -7.65 -4.08 -16.88
CA ALA A 115 -8.46 -5.12 -17.52
C ALA A 115 -9.42 -5.82 -16.53
N ALA A 116 -9.01 -5.95 -15.27
CA ALA A 116 -9.80 -6.62 -14.23
C ALA A 116 -10.76 -5.67 -13.49
N ASN A 117 -10.59 -4.35 -13.65
CA ASN A 117 -11.44 -3.31 -13.10
C ASN A 117 -11.63 -2.17 -14.11
N PRO A 118 -12.37 -2.39 -15.21
CA PRO A 118 -12.50 -1.45 -16.31
C PRO A 118 -13.48 -0.31 -16.00
N VAL A 119 -13.16 0.51 -15.01
CA VAL A 119 -13.96 1.63 -14.54
C VAL A 119 -13.25 2.95 -14.77
N PRO A 120 -13.95 4.11 -14.81
CA PRO A 120 -13.32 5.40 -14.94
C PRO A 120 -12.57 5.81 -13.66
N ARG A 121 -11.61 6.72 -13.79
CA ARG A 121 -10.77 7.22 -12.69
C ARG A 121 -11.54 7.56 -11.41
N PRO A 122 -12.66 8.32 -11.44
CA PRO A 122 -13.39 8.64 -10.21
C PRO A 122 -13.83 7.41 -9.42
N ARG A 123 -14.20 6.33 -10.13
CA ARG A 123 -14.60 5.07 -9.49
C ARG A 123 -13.40 4.33 -8.91
N HIS A 124 -12.25 4.31 -9.59
CA HIS A 124 -11.00 3.81 -9.02
C HIS A 124 -10.66 4.54 -7.71
N GLU A 125 -10.73 5.87 -7.72
CA GLU A 125 -10.43 6.67 -6.53
C GLU A 125 -11.38 6.40 -5.36
N GLU A 126 -12.68 6.18 -5.62
CA GLU A 126 -13.63 5.75 -4.59
C GLU A 126 -13.24 4.38 -4.00
N GLN A 127 -12.92 3.42 -4.85
CA GLN A 127 -12.52 2.08 -4.44
C GLN A 127 -11.19 2.11 -3.67
N ILE A 128 -10.22 2.90 -4.11
CA ILE A 128 -8.95 3.09 -3.40
C ILE A 128 -9.19 3.67 -2.00
N ARG A 129 -10.06 4.68 -1.85
CA ARG A 129 -10.41 5.24 -0.53
C ARG A 129 -11.08 4.20 0.36
N ALA A 130 -12.02 3.44 -0.17
CA ALA A 130 -12.72 2.39 0.56
C ALA A 130 -11.76 1.27 1.00
N ALA A 131 -10.88 0.84 0.10
CA ALA A 131 -9.83 -0.14 0.40
C ALA A 131 -8.86 0.36 1.47
N ALA A 132 -8.38 1.59 1.36
CA ALA A 132 -7.49 2.20 2.35
C ALA A 132 -8.16 2.33 3.71
N HIS A 133 -9.42 2.74 3.76
CA HIS A 133 -10.19 2.81 5.00
C HIS A 133 -10.32 1.42 5.67
N TRP A 134 -10.67 0.40 4.89
CA TRP A 134 -10.78 -0.96 5.39
C TRP A 134 -9.43 -1.49 5.90
N LEU A 135 -8.34 -1.25 5.18
CA LEU A 135 -6.98 -1.65 5.58
C LEU A 135 -6.55 -0.98 6.89
N ARG A 136 -6.83 0.32 7.07
CA ARG A 136 -6.55 1.03 8.33
C ARG A 136 -7.29 0.42 9.52
N SER A 137 -8.55 0.01 9.30
CA SER A 137 -9.36 -0.63 10.32
C SER A 137 -8.85 -2.03 10.67
N ALA A 138 -8.46 -2.81 9.66
CA ALA A 138 -7.96 -4.17 9.84
C ALA A 138 -6.52 -4.21 10.38
N LEU A 139 -5.69 -3.23 10.00
CA LEU A 139 -4.26 -3.16 10.30
C LEU A 139 -3.89 -1.79 10.88
N PRO A 140 -4.32 -1.47 12.12
CA PRO A 140 -4.18 -0.11 12.68
C PRO A 140 -2.72 0.33 12.93
N ARG A 141 -1.77 -0.57 12.74
CA ARG A 141 -0.32 -0.29 12.89
C ARG A 141 0.36 0.15 11.60
N PHE A 142 -0.35 0.07 10.47
CA PHE A 142 0.16 0.57 9.21
C PHE A 142 -0.25 2.03 8.99
N ASP A 143 0.67 2.77 8.38
CA ASP A 143 0.36 4.02 7.70
C ASP A 143 -0.08 3.68 6.27
N VAL A 144 -1.35 3.89 5.96
CA VAL A 144 -1.95 3.43 4.70
C VAL A 144 -2.22 4.62 3.79
N ALA A 145 -1.68 4.57 2.58
CA ALA A 145 -1.95 5.52 1.51
C ALA A 145 -2.65 4.87 0.33
N GLY A 146 -3.49 5.64 -0.35
CA GLY A 146 -4.09 5.29 -1.61
C GLY A 146 -3.41 6.02 -2.78
N VAL A 147 -3.19 5.35 -3.89
CA VAL A 147 -2.57 5.92 -5.10
C VAL A 147 -3.31 5.49 -6.35
N TYR A 148 -3.50 6.42 -7.28
CA TYR A 148 -3.96 6.12 -8.62
C TYR A 148 -2.84 6.37 -9.63
N LEU A 149 -2.54 5.39 -10.48
CA LEU A 149 -1.62 5.56 -11.61
C LEU A 149 -2.40 6.00 -12.84
N ASP A 150 -2.14 7.20 -13.30
CA ASP A 150 -2.84 7.81 -14.43
C ASP A 150 -2.36 7.28 -15.80
N GLN A 151 -2.91 7.82 -16.89
CA GLN A 151 -2.58 7.37 -18.25
C GLN A 151 -1.13 7.66 -18.68
N THR A 152 -0.39 8.44 -17.91
CA THR A 152 1.06 8.65 -18.09
C THR A 152 1.88 7.77 -17.14
N TRP A 153 1.22 6.93 -16.37
CA TRP A 153 1.80 6.12 -15.28
C TRP A 153 2.35 6.95 -14.12
N ALA A 154 1.96 8.23 -14.05
CA ALA A 154 2.28 9.05 -12.89
C ALA A 154 1.46 8.63 -11.68
N ALA A 155 2.11 8.53 -10.53
CA ALA A 155 1.46 8.21 -9.27
C ALA A 155 0.76 9.45 -8.69
N CYS A 156 -0.55 9.39 -8.59
CA CYS A 156 -1.41 10.44 -8.05
C CYS A 156 -1.95 9.98 -6.69
N PRO A 157 -1.50 10.57 -5.57
CA PRO A 157 -2.08 10.26 -4.25
C PRO A 157 -3.58 10.54 -4.22
N VAL A 158 -4.34 9.58 -3.67
CA VAL A 158 -5.78 9.71 -3.49
C VAL A 158 -6.03 10.16 -2.06
N ALA A 159 -6.47 11.41 -1.90
CA ALA A 159 -6.80 11.95 -0.59
C ALA A 159 -8.00 11.20 0.04
N ASP A 160 -7.95 11.04 1.36
CA ASP A 160 -9.12 10.60 2.12
C ASP A 160 -10.25 11.60 1.90
N GLY A 161 -11.40 11.11 1.50
CA GLY A 161 -12.57 11.98 1.37
C GLY A 161 -12.86 12.62 2.73
N THR A 162 -12.81 13.94 2.80
CA THR A 162 -13.38 14.68 3.93
C THR A 162 -14.89 14.48 3.85
N GLY A 163 -15.39 13.56 4.63
CA GLY A 163 -16.81 13.44 4.92
C GLY A 163 -17.21 14.45 5.98
#